data_90bfc418d015e75a638c456785993fcb
#
_entry.id   90bfc418d015e75a638c456785993fcb
#
_cell.length_a   1.000
_cell.length_b   1.000
_cell.length_c   1.000
_cell.angle_alpha   90.00
_cell.angle_beta   90.00
_cell.angle_gamma   90.00
#
_symmetry.space_group_name_H-M   'P 1'
#
loop_
_entity.id
_entity.type
_entity.pdbx_description
1 polymer ?
#
loop_
_entity_poly.entity_id
_entity_poly.type
_entity_poly.pdbx_seq_one_letter_code
_entity_poly.pdbx_strand_id
1 'polypeptide(L)'
;MIGPVREALQMIEGGLAPGEHFDPATSTRHFRLVVLDAMEPIIMPHVIRQIQDYRRVTIENLAIVNTPMSDGLNDGSLDLVISGFLVESRDTQCEALAPVHLSMVARSDHPAIEGEFTLDHFQTLGHIALVPRMRALSRLEEALRRLDIQRHVAYSVTKFWSFPHILMATDLVAVLPTAFARVISRNYPLALYDLPFAYPDERIYMTWKTSRTNDPGHRWLRGEIAVALSQAAARAREPAQ
;
A
#
# COMPACT_ATOMS: atom_id res chain seq x y z
N MET A 1 -6.89 25.15 -16.93
CA MET A 1 -8.36 25.42 -17.05
C MET A 1 -9.24 24.18 -17.16
N ILE A 2 -8.70 22.96 -17.26
CA ILE A 2 -9.48 21.70 -17.40
C ILE A 2 -9.98 21.15 -16.04
N GLY A 3 -9.26 21.39 -14.95
CA GLY A 3 -9.58 20.88 -13.61
C GLY A 3 -10.96 21.33 -13.09
N PRO A 4 -11.25 22.65 -13.01
CA PRO A 4 -12.53 23.13 -12.48
C PRO A 4 -13.75 22.68 -13.31
N VAL A 5 -13.59 22.56 -14.63
CA VAL A 5 -14.67 22.07 -15.53
C VAL A 5 -14.94 20.59 -15.30
N ARG A 6 -13.88 19.79 -15.12
CA ARG A 6 -14.01 18.36 -14.81
C ARG A 6 -14.64 18.14 -13.44
N GLU A 7 -14.27 18.96 -12.46
CA GLU A 7 -14.86 18.92 -11.11
C GLU A 7 -16.35 19.27 -11.15
N ALA A 8 -16.73 20.31 -11.89
CA ALA A 8 -18.13 20.68 -12.08
C ALA A 8 -18.94 19.58 -12.76
N LEU A 9 -18.40 18.96 -13.82
CA LEU A 9 -19.04 17.84 -14.50
C LEU A 9 -19.21 16.64 -13.57
N GLN A 10 -18.20 16.29 -12.79
CA GLN A 10 -18.27 15.18 -11.83
C GLN A 10 -19.24 15.47 -10.67
N MET A 11 -19.36 16.73 -10.22
CA MET A 11 -20.39 17.11 -9.23
C MET A 11 -21.79 17.04 -9.81
N ILE A 12 -21.97 17.43 -11.08
CA ILE A 12 -23.26 17.33 -11.78
C ILE A 12 -23.63 15.85 -11.97
N GLU A 13 -22.72 15.01 -12.43
CA GLU A 13 -22.94 13.58 -12.59
C GLU A 13 -23.26 12.89 -11.26
N GLY A 14 -22.56 13.26 -10.17
CA GLY A 14 -22.82 12.75 -8.82
C GLY A 14 -24.12 13.28 -8.20
N GLY A 15 -24.55 14.50 -8.56
CA GLY A 15 -25.77 15.13 -8.06
C GLY A 15 -27.03 14.77 -8.84
N LEU A 16 -26.88 14.26 -10.07
CA LEU A 16 -27.99 13.80 -10.92
C LEU A 16 -28.36 12.33 -10.70
N ALA A 17 -27.57 11.58 -9.92
CA ALA A 17 -27.91 10.22 -9.56
C ALA A 17 -29.02 10.23 -8.50
N PRO A 18 -30.27 9.83 -8.80
CA PRO A 18 -31.31 9.73 -7.79
C PRO A 18 -31.03 8.51 -6.92
N GLY A 19 -30.53 8.72 -5.72
CA GLY A 19 -30.39 7.64 -4.74
C GLY A 19 -29.18 7.82 -3.81
N GLU A 20 -29.37 7.43 -2.56
CA GLU A 20 -28.32 7.41 -1.52
C GLU A 20 -27.26 6.29 -1.74
N HIS A 21 -27.44 5.46 -2.77
CA HIS A 21 -26.62 4.27 -3.01
C HIS A 21 -25.98 4.33 -4.42
N PHE A 22 -24.71 4.00 -4.46
CA PHE A 22 -23.98 3.75 -5.70
C PHE A 22 -24.28 2.33 -6.19
N ASP A 23 -24.70 2.20 -7.44
CA ASP A 23 -24.92 0.93 -8.11
C ASP A 23 -23.89 0.75 -9.25
N PRO A 24 -22.92 -0.16 -9.11
CA PRO A 24 -21.92 -0.42 -10.15
C PRO A 24 -22.55 -0.85 -11.48
N ALA A 25 -23.74 -1.50 -11.47
CA ALA A 25 -24.41 -2.01 -12.67
C ALA A 25 -24.86 -0.89 -13.63
N THR A 26 -25.22 0.26 -13.07
CA THR A 26 -25.74 1.41 -13.84
C THR A 26 -24.72 2.54 -14.00
N SER A 27 -23.66 2.55 -13.20
CA SER A 27 -22.67 3.62 -13.15
C SER A 27 -21.72 3.60 -14.36
N THR A 28 -21.27 4.79 -14.75
CA THR A 28 -20.19 5.01 -15.74
C THR A 28 -18.93 5.58 -15.08
N ARG A 29 -18.81 5.43 -13.75
CA ARG A 29 -17.76 6.08 -12.98
C ARG A 29 -16.38 5.55 -13.35
N HIS A 30 -15.44 6.48 -13.50
CA HIS A 30 -14.02 6.21 -13.62
C HIS A 30 -13.34 6.69 -12.36
N PHE A 31 -12.70 5.78 -11.60
CA PHE A 31 -11.95 6.08 -10.39
C PHE A 31 -10.45 6.08 -10.67
N ARG A 32 -9.77 7.14 -10.23
CA ARG A 32 -8.32 7.30 -10.36
C ARG A 32 -7.68 7.26 -8.98
N LEU A 33 -6.89 6.23 -8.75
CA LEU A 33 -6.28 5.95 -7.46
C LEU A 33 -4.77 6.08 -7.52
N VAL A 34 -4.15 6.32 -6.38
CA VAL A 34 -2.77 5.97 -6.11
C VAL A 34 -2.75 4.96 -4.99
N VAL A 35 -2.37 3.74 -5.32
CA VAL A 35 -2.15 2.66 -4.36
C VAL A 35 -0.67 2.28 -4.42
N LEU A 36 0.01 2.30 -3.28
CA LEU A 36 1.42 1.86 -3.24
C LEU A 36 1.55 0.41 -3.69
N ASP A 37 2.59 0.12 -4.46
CA ASP A 37 2.76 -1.16 -5.14
C ASP A 37 2.82 -2.38 -4.21
N ALA A 38 3.23 -2.21 -2.94
CA ALA A 38 3.12 -3.26 -1.92
C ALA A 38 1.67 -3.54 -1.48
N MET A 39 0.77 -2.55 -1.60
CA MET A 39 -0.63 -2.67 -1.18
C MET A 39 -1.53 -3.10 -2.34
N GLU A 40 -1.14 -2.85 -3.56
CA GLU A 40 -1.91 -3.16 -4.76
C GLU A 40 -2.32 -4.63 -4.83
N PRO A 41 -1.43 -5.64 -4.68
CA PRO A 41 -1.80 -7.05 -4.73
C PRO A 41 -2.66 -7.50 -3.54
N ILE A 42 -2.75 -6.70 -2.50
CA ILE A 42 -3.56 -6.98 -1.32
C ILE A 42 -4.98 -6.45 -1.50
N ILE A 43 -5.12 -5.24 -2.04
CA ILE A 43 -6.37 -4.49 -2.10
C ILE A 43 -7.10 -4.74 -3.42
N MET A 44 -6.39 -4.56 -4.54
CA MET A 44 -7.03 -4.50 -5.85
C MET A 44 -7.71 -5.79 -6.31
N PRO A 45 -7.23 -7.01 -6.01
CA PRO A 45 -7.96 -8.22 -6.36
C PRO A 45 -9.36 -8.32 -5.76
N HIS A 46 -9.57 -7.76 -4.55
CA HIS A 46 -10.90 -7.70 -3.95
C HIS A 46 -11.76 -6.65 -4.67
N VAL A 47 -11.27 -5.43 -4.80
CA VAL A 47 -12.02 -4.31 -5.41
C VAL A 47 -12.39 -4.60 -6.86
N ILE A 48 -11.46 -5.12 -7.67
CA ILE A 48 -11.73 -5.44 -9.07
C ILE A 48 -12.78 -6.54 -9.20
N ARG A 49 -12.82 -7.50 -8.29
CA ARG A 49 -13.84 -8.56 -8.27
C ARG A 49 -15.25 -8.01 -8.10
N GLN A 50 -15.40 -6.87 -7.40
CA GLN A 50 -16.70 -6.21 -7.22
C GLN A 50 -17.21 -5.52 -8.49
N ILE A 51 -16.33 -5.21 -9.45
CA ILE A 51 -16.70 -4.48 -10.67
C ILE A 51 -16.47 -5.26 -11.97
N GLN A 52 -15.86 -6.44 -11.92
CA GLN A 52 -15.44 -7.18 -13.14
C GLN A 52 -16.57 -7.47 -14.12
N ASP A 53 -17.81 -7.58 -13.65
CA ASP A 53 -18.99 -7.85 -14.45
C ASP A 53 -19.65 -6.57 -14.97
N TYR A 54 -19.16 -5.39 -14.58
CA TYR A 54 -19.73 -4.08 -14.93
C TYR A 54 -18.80 -3.30 -15.86
N ARG A 55 -19.10 -3.36 -17.18
CA ARG A 55 -18.22 -2.83 -18.24
C ARG A 55 -18.02 -1.31 -18.23
N ARG A 56 -18.84 -0.56 -17.51
CA ARG A 56 -18.86 0.91 -17.55
C ARG A 56 -18.17 1.56 -16.35
N VAL A 57 -17.96 0.83 -15.26
CA VAL A 57 -17.15 1.28 -14.12
C VAL A 57 -15.70 0.87 -14.36
N THR A 58 -14.79 1.83 -14.21
CA THR A 58 -13.36 1.58 -14.39
C THR A 58 -12.56 2.14 -13.23
N ILE A 59 -11.44 1.48 -12.94
CA ILE A 59 -10.48 1.89 -11.91
C ILE A 59 -9.10 1.94 -12.55
N GLU A 60 -8.40 3.04 -12.35
CA GLU A 60 -7.03 3.25 -12.81
C GLU A 60 -6.12 3.50 -11.60
N ASN A 61 -5.06 2.69 -11.45
CA ASN A 61 -4.00 2.95 -10.48
C ASN A 61 -2.89 3.74 -11.15
N LEU A 62 -2.74 5.00 -10.73
CA LEU A 62 -1.77 5.92 -11.32
C LEU A 62 -0.41 5.80 -10.66
N ALA A 63 0.64 5.86 -11.45
CA ALA A 63 2.00 5.96 -10.92
C ALA A 63 2.22 7.35 -10.30
N ILE A 64 2.93 7.37 -9.17
CA ILE A 64 3.38 8.64 -8.57
C ILE A 64 4.52 9.18 -9.42
N VAL A 65 4.21 10.11 -10.31
CA VAL A 65 5.19 10.76 -11.17
C VAL A 65 5.14 12.26 -10.93
N ASN A 66 6.19 12.83 -10.37
CA ASN A 66 6.51 14.27 -10.32
C ASN A 66 5.48 15.25 -9.74
N THR A 67 4.24 14.84 -9.44
CA THR A 67 3.21 15.70 -8.83
C THR A 67 2.93 15.24 -7.41
N PRO A 68 2.90 16.13 -6.42
CA PRO A 68 2.47 15.78 -5.08
C PRO A 68 1.06 15.18 -5.10
N MET A 69 0.83 14.09 -4.35
CA MET A 69 -0.48 13.44 -4.28
C MET A 69 -1.57 14.39 -3.77
N SER A 70 -1.20 15.33 -2.90
CA SER A 70 -2.08 16.41 -2.43
C SER A 70 -2.62 17.27 -3.57
N ASP A 71 -1.79 17.60 -4.55
CA ASP A 71 -2.18 18.43 -5.69
C ASP A 71 -3.16 17.67 -6.59
N GLY A 72 -2.88 16.37 -6.84
CA GLY A 72 -3.78 15.52 -7.61
C GLY A 72 -5.16 15.32 -6.96
N LEU A 73 -5.21 15.24 -5.62
CA LEU A 73 -6.48 15.22 -4.88
C LEU A 73 -7.21 16.57 -4.97
N ASN A 74 -6.47 17.68 -4.86
CA ASN A 74 -7.04 19.02 -4.87
C ASN A 74 -7.58 19.42 -6.24
N ASP A 75 -6.88 19.10 -7.34
CA ASP A 75 -7.32 19.40 -8.71
C ASP A 75 -8.26 18.37 -9.31
N GLY A 76 -8.56 17.29 -8.57
CA GLY A 76 -9.47 16.23 -8.98
C GLY A 76 -8.87 15.29 -10.05
N SER A 77 -7.56 15.31 -10.30
CA SER A 77 -6.88 14.31 -11.14
C SER A 77 -6.72 12.96 -10.42
N LEU A 78 -6.82 12.96 -9.08
CA LEU A 78 -6.91 11.79 -8.22
C LEU A 78 -8.22 11.80 -7.43
N ASP A 79 -8.83 10.65 -7.28
CA ASP A 79 -9.98 10.46 -6.40
C ASP A 79 -9.52 10.01 -4.99
N LEU A 80 -8.52 9.11 -4.90
CA LEU A 80 -8.13 8.47 -3.65
C LEU A 80 -6.64 8.10 -3.64
N VAL A 81 -6.02 8.26 -2.47
CA VAL A 81 -4.64 7.81 -2.21
C VAL A 81 -4.63 6.81 -1.07
N ILE A 82 -3.96 5.67 -1.25
CA ILE A 82 -3.70 4.67 -0.22
C ILE A 82 -2.19 4.58 -0.02
N SER A 83 -1.74 4.93 1.19
CA SER A 83 -0.32 5.05 1.49
C SER A 83 0.01 4.67 2.93
N GLY A 84 1.29 4.40 3.23
CA GLY A 84 1.81 4.20 4.58
C GLY A 84 2.16 5.52 5.30
N PHE A 85 1.74 6.66 4.77
CA PHE A 85 1.99 7.99 5.37
C PHE A 85 0.82 8.92 5.10
N LEU A 86 0.69 9.95 5.93
CA LEU A 86 -0.34 10.97 5.78
C LEU A 86 -0.06 11.85 4.56
N VAL A 87 -1.07 12.02 3.71
CA VAL A 87 -1.08 13.01 2.64
C VAL A 87 -1.88 14.21 3.14
N GLU A 88 -1.18 15.15 3.75
CA GLU A 88 -1.82 16.31 4.36
C GLU A 88 -2.04 17.44 3.35
N SER A 89 -3.28 17.93 3.31
CA SER A 89 -3.69 19.15 2.61
C SER A 89 -4.87 19.77 3.36
N ARG A 90 -5.14 21.07 3.15
CA ARG A 90 -6.26 21.78 3.81
C ARG A 90 -7.62 21.20 3.46
N ASP A 91 -7.76 20.64 2.26
CA ASP A 91 -9.05 20.20 1.72
C ASP A 91 -9.14 18.67 1.62
N THR A 92 -8.31 17.94 2.37
CA THR A 92 -8.32 16.46 2.37
C THR A 92 -8.81 15.91 3.70
N GLN A 93 -9.51 14.76 3.60
CA GLN A 93 -9.83 13.87 4.71
C GLN A 93 -8.88 12.69 4.68
N CYS A 94 -8.51 12.21 5.86
CA CYS A 94 -7.63 11.06 6.01
C CYS A 94 -8.22 10.09 7.05
N GLU A 95 -8.25 8.82 6.70
CA GLU A 95 -8.67 7.73 7.57
C GLU A 95 -7.54 6.73 7.74
N ALA A 96 -7.26 6.36 9.00
CA ALA A 96 -6.33 5.29 9.31
C ALA A 96 -7.05 3.94 9.23
N LEU A 97 -6.61 3.05 8.33
CA LEU A 97 -7.30 1.80 8.01
C LEU A 97 -6.79 0.61 8.82
N ALA A 98 -5.52 0.27 8.66
CA ALA A 98 -4.96 -0.95 9.23
C ALA A 98 -3.54 -0.70 9.77
N PRO A 99 -3.13 -1.45 10.81
CA PRO A 99 -1.73 -1.45 11.24
C PRO A 99 -0.85 -2.09 10.17
N VAL A 100 0.38 -1.60 10.05
CA VAL A 100 1.43 -2.18 9.22
C VAL A 100 2.40 -2.93 10.13
N HIS A 101 2.48 -4.23 9.94
CA HIS A 101 3.52 -5.05 10.54
C HIS A 101 4.63 -5.26 9.51
N LEU A 102 5.89 -5.32 9.98
CA LEU A 102 7.04 -5.62 9.16
C LEU A 102 7.60 -6.99 9.53
N SER A 103 8.13 -7.69 8.54
CA SER A 103 8.84 -8.94 8.71
C SER A 103 10.20 -8.88 8.03
N MET A 104 11.17 -9.59 8.59
CA MET A 104 12.36 -9.97 7.86
C MET A 104 12.01 -11.05 6.85
N VAL A 105 12.56 -10.96 5.64
CA VAL A 105 12.33 -11.92 4.57
C VAL A 105 13.66 -12.33 3.95
N ALA A 106 13.82 -13.62 3.76
CA ALA A 106 14.96 -14.24 3.10
C ALA A 106 14.48 -15.43 2.26
N ARG A 107 15.33 -15.99 1.39
CA ARG A 107 15.04 -17.31 0.77
C ARG A 107 14.96 -18.38 1.86
N SER A 108 14.06 -19.36 1.70
CA SER A 108 13.78 -20.36 2.74
C SER A 108 14.97 -21.29 3.06
N ASP A 109 15.91 -21.41 2.13
CA ASP A 109 17.14 -22.20 2.24
C ASP A 109 18.38 -21.30 2.46
N HIS A 110 18.22 -20.16 3.13
CA HIS A 110 19.32 -19.22 3.36
C HIS A 110 20.42 -19.85 4.22
N PRO A 111 21.71 -19.87 3.75
CA PRO A 111 22.76 -20.68 4.35
C PRO A 111 23.21 -20.21 5.75
N ALA A 112 22.95 -18.97 6.11
CA ALA A 112 23.35 -18.39 7.39
C ALA A 112 22.22 -18.30 8.41
N ILE A 113 20.97 -18.67 8.05
CA ILE A 113 19.83 -18.53 8.96
C ILE A 113 19.31 -19.92 9.34
N GLU A 114 19.63 -20.32 10.56
CA GLU A 114 19.11 -21.56 11.16
C GLU A 114 18.14 -21.19 12.29
N GLY A 115 16.83 -21.45 12.10
CA GLY A 115 15.80 -21.15 13.09
C GLY A 115 15.38 -19.67 13.12
N GLU A 116 15.64 -18.97 14.21
CA GLU A 116 15.21 -17.57 14.40
C GLU A 116 16.14 -16.57 13.71
N PHE A 117 15.58 -15.48 13.24
CA PHE A 117 16.34 -14.34 12.70
C PHE A 117 16.78 -13.42 13.85
N THR A 118 18.09 -13.34 14.10
CA THR A 118 18.67 -12.59 15.21
C THR A 118 19.09 -11.18 14.82
N LEU A 119 19.39 -10.34 15.82
CA LEU A 119 19.96 -9.01 15.59
C LEU A 119 21.35 -9.09 14.93
N ASP A 120 22.13 -10.10 15.25
CA ASP A 120 23.42 -10.35 14.59
C ASP A 120 23.24 -10.63 13.09
N HIS A 121 22.26 -11.47 12.71
CA HIS A 121 21.90 -11.67 11.32
C HIS A 121 21.52 -10.34 10.65
N PHE A 122 20.72 -9.49 11.33
CA PHE A 122 20.32 -8.18 10.80
C PHE A 122 21.49 -7.25 10.50
N GLN A 123 22.51 -7.28 11.34
CA GLN A 123 23.68 -6.38 11.24
C GLN A 123 24.74 -6.91 10.27
N THR A 124 24.88 -8.24 10.15
CA THR A 124 25.97 -8.87 9.39
C THR A 124 25.57 -9.23 7.95
N LEU A 125 24.30 -9.58 7.71
CA LEU A 125 23.83 -9.93 6.36
C LEU A 125 23.61 -8.68 5.51
N GLY A 126 23.79 -8.83 4.20
CA GLY A 126 23.51 -7.78 3.24
C GLY A 126 22.00 -7.60 3.03
N HIS A 127 21.53 -6.36 2.99
CA HIS A 127 20.12 -6.04 2.78
C HIS A 127 19.85 -5.56 1.36
N ILE A 128 18.72 -6.00 0.82
CA ILE A 128 18.04 -5.29 -0.24
C ILE A 128 17.01 -4.34 0.39
N ALA A 129 16.96 -3.09 -0.02
CA ALA A 129 16.08 -2.07 0.51
C ALA A 129 15.36 -1.30 -0.59
N LEU A 130 14.21 -0.72 -0.28
CA LEU A 130 13.57 0.24 -1.18
C LEU A 130 14.32 1.58 -1.10
N VAL A 131 14.47 2.28 -2.26
CA VAL A 131 15.09 3.61 -2.28
C VAL A 131 14.29 4.58 -1.40
N PRO A 132 14.93 5.34 -0.48
CA PRO A 132 14.21 6.19 0.49
C PRO A 132 13.63 7.47 -0.12
N ARG A 133 12.87 7.37 -1.21
CA ARG A 133 12.13 8.51 -1.79
C ARG A 133 10.75 8.71 -1.15
N MET A 134 10.34 7.76 -0.32
CA MET A 134 9.03 7.77 0.33
C MET A 134 9.18 7.87 1.85
N ARG A 135 8.41 8.75 2.48
CA ARG A 135 8.46 9.01 3.93
C ARG A 135 8.27 7.76 4.80
N ALA A 136 7.51 6.77 4.34
CA ALA A 136 7.29 5.52 5.09
C ALA A 136 8.58 4.72 5.32
N LEU A 137 9.52 4.75 4.36
CA LEU A 137 10.80 4.06 4.51
C LEU A 137 11.81 4.85 5.35
N SER A 138 11.63 6.16 5.46
CA SER A 138 12.43 6.98 6.38
C SER A 138 12.16 6.62 7.85
N ARG A 139 11.01 6.01 8.17
CA ARG A 139 10.66 5.59 9.54
C ARG A 139 11.45 4.38 10.00
N LEU A 140 11.68 3.39 9.12
CA LEU A 140 12.56 2.27 9.46
C LEU A 140 13.98 2.77 9.73
N GLU A 141 14.52 3.62 8.87
CA GLU A 141 15.86 4.20 9.08
C GLU A 141 15.93 5.07 10.34
N GLU A 142 14.85 5.79 10.65
CA GLU A 142 14.74 6.57 11.88
C GLU A 142 14.70 5.66 13.13
N ALA A 143 13.94 4.56 13.08
CA ALA A 143 13.87 3.59 14.16
C ALA A 143 15.22 2.92 14.39
N LEU A 144 15.92 2.49 13.33
CA LEU A 144 17.26 1.90 13.41
C LEU A 144 18.26 2.87 14.02
N ARG A 145 18.22 4.14 13.64
CA ARG A 145 19.09 5.18 14.19
C ARG A 145 18.81 5.43 15.68
N ARG A 146 17.55 5.42 16.10
CA ARG A 146 17.18 5.58 17.53
C ARG A 146 17.64 4.41 18.40
N LEU A 147 17.70 3.22 17.82
CA LEU A 147 18.13 1.99 18.50
C LEU A 147 19.64 1.74 18.36
N ASP A 148 20.37 2.61 17.68
CA ASP A 148 21.79 2.43 17.32
C ASP A 148 22.07 1.11 16.58
N ILE A 149 21.12 0.69 15.75
CA ILE A 149 21.22 -0.52 14.93
C ILE A 149 21.68 -0.12 13.52
N GLN A 150 22.76 -0.72 13.06
CA GLN A 150 23.28 -0.52 11.71
C GLN A 150 22.93 -1.72 10.83
N ARG A 151 22.77 -1.46 9.53
CA ARG A 151 22.63 -2.50 8.51
C ARG A 151 23.43 -2.15 7.27
N HIS A 152 23.89 -3.17 6.57
CA HIS A 152 24.56 -3.01 5.29
C HIS A 152 23.53 -3.14 4.15
N VAL A 153 23.14 -2.03 3.50
CA VAL A 153 22.29 -2.07 2.31
C VAL A 153 23.18 -2.33 1.10
N ALA A 154 23.20 -3.58 0.64
CA ALA A 154 23.98 -4.01 -0.51
C ALA A 154 23.32 -3.57 -1.85
N TYR A 155 22.00 -3.49 -1.89
CA TYR A 155 21.28 -3.09 -3.10
C TYR A 155 19.98 -2.35 -2.78
N SER A 156 19.68 -1.32 -3.56
CA SER A 156 18.44 -0.53 -3.44
C SER A 156 17.56 -0.66 -4.68
N VAL A 157 16.28 -0.95 -4.49
CA VAL A 157 15.27 -1.06 -5.55
C VAL A 157 14.24 0.06 -5.47
N THR A 158 13.50 0.26 -6.56
CA THR A 158 12.42 1.27 -6.64
C THR A 158 11.02 0.65 -6.60
N LYS A 159 10.90 -0.68 -6.67
CA LYS A 159 9.65 -1.42 -6.75
C LYS A 159 9.66 -2.63 -5.83
N PHE A 160 8.57 -2.86 -5.10
CA PHE A 160 8.42 -4.04 -4.24
C PHE A 160 8.46 -5.36 -5.01
N TRP A 161 7.97 -5.40 -6.24
CA TRP A 161 8.00 -6.61 -7.08
C TRP A 161 9.39 -7.07 -7.50
N SER A 162 10.44 -6.27 -7.28
CA SER A 162 11.83 -6.70 -7.50
C SER A 162 12.37 -7.59 -6.38
N PHE A 163 11.82 -7.48 -5.15
CA PHE A 163 12.32 -8.21 -3.99
C PHE A 163 12.34 -9.72 -4.13
N PRO A 164 11.25 -10.41 -4.51
CA PRO A 164 11.25 -11.87 -4.55
C PRO A 164 12.30 -12.43 -5.51
N HIS A 165 12.49 -11.81 -6.67
CA HIS A 165 13.47 -12.26 -7.66
C HIS A 165 14.91 -12.13 -7.16
N ILE A 166 15.23 -11.05 -6.46
CA ILE A 166 16.59 -10.80 -5.94
C ILE A 166 16.84 -11.67 -4.70
N LEU A 167 15.88 -11.78 -3.79
CA LEU A 167 15.99 -12.65 -2.61
C LEU A 167 16.21 -14.11 -3.01
N MET A 168 15.52 -14.59 -4.05
CA MET A 168 15.70 -15.96 -4.54
C MET A 168 17.07 -16.23 -5.18
N ALA A 169 17.71 -15.20 -5.71
CA ALA A 169 18.98 -15.32 -6.43
C ALA A 169 20.20 -15.01 -5.58
N THR A 170 20.03 -14.57 -4.32
CA THR A 170 21.12 -14.07 -3.46
C THR A 170 20.92 -14.46 -2.00
N ASP A 171 21.94 -14.24 -1.19
CA ASP A 171 21.88 -14.35 0.27
C ASP A 171 21.55 -13.00 0.94
N LEU A 172 20.90 -12.11 0.22
CA LEU A 172 20.41 -10.85 0.78
C LEU A 172 19.12 -11.07 1.55
N VAL A 173 18.89 -10.21 2.54
CA VAL A 173 17.66 -10.19 3.34
C VAL A 173 16.91 -8.87 3.13
N ALA A 174 15.63 -8.83 3.47
CA ALA A 174 14.83 -7.63 3.34
C ALA A 174 13.88 -7.42 4.51
N VAL A 175 13.58 -6.16 4.84
CA VAL A 175 12.43 -5.79 5.68
C VAL A 175 11.28 -5.41 4.77
N LEU A 176 10.16 -6.13 4.87
CA LEU A 176 8.97 -5.93 4.04
C LEU A 176 7.71 -5.85 4.90
N PRO A 177 6.65 -5.14 4.43
CA PRO A 177 5.34 -5.26 5.02
C PRO A 177 4.90 -6.73 5.05
N THR A 178 4.54 -7.25 6.23
CA THR A 178 4.21 -8.67 6.44
C THR A 178 3.10 -9.14 5.50
N ALA A 179 2.09 -8.30 5.26
CA ALA A 179 1.02 -8.61 4.34
C ALA A 179 1.52 -8.82 2.89
N PHE A 180 2.46 -7.99 2.42
CA PHE A 180 3.09 -8.16 1.11
C PHE A 180 4.00 -9.39 1.07
N ALA A 181 4.83 -9.57 2.11
CA ALA A 181 5.70 -10.73 2.24
C ALA A 181 4.91 -12.05 2.13
N ARG A 182 3.74 -12.14 2.79
CA ARG A 182 2.83 -13.30 2.68
C ARG A 182 2.24 -13.49 1.28
N VAL A 183 2.00 -12.41 0.53
CA VAL A 183 1.52 -12.53 -0.86
C VAL A 183 2.60 -13.15 -1.74
N ILE A 184 3.84 -12.66 -1.64
CA ILE A 184 4.93 -13.17 -2.49
C ILE A 184 5.39 -14.57 -2.07
N SER A 185 5.37 -14.93 -0.78
CA SER A 185 5.77 -16.26 -0.29
C SER A 185 4.86 -17.42 -0.77
N ARG A 186 3.67 -17.12 -1.31
CA ARG A 186 2.82 -18.13 -1.94
C ARG A 186 3.40 -18.68 -3.24
N ASN A 187 4.22 -17.90 -3.92
CA ASN A 187 4.76 -18.25 -5.24
C ASN A 187 6.29 -18.37 -5.24
N TYR A 188 6.95 -17.91 -4.17
CA TYR A 188 8.39 -17.95 -4.03
C TYR A 188 8.74 -18.62 -2.69
N PRO A 189 9.72 -19.52 -2.63
CA PRO A 189 10.16 -20.17 -1.42
C PRO A 189 10.92 -19.18 -0.52
N LEU A 190 10.19 -18.27 0.13
CA LEU A 190 10.68 -17.26 1.04
C LEU A 190 10.23 -17.58 2.47
N ALA A 191 11.15 -17.42 3.42
CA ALA A 191 10.88 -17.50 4.84
C ALA A 191 10.65 -16.09 5.41
N LEU A 192 9.69 -15.98 6.32
CA LEU A 192 9.35 -14.77 7.05
C LEU A 192 9.73 -14.96 8.50
N TYR A 193 10.40 -13.94 9.06
CA TYR A 193 10.79 -13.89 10.46
C TYR A 193 10.33 -12.60 11.10
N ASP A 194 10.19 -12.59 12.40
CA ASP A 194 9.94 -11.37 13.17
C ASP A 194 11.14 -10.43 13.09
N LEU A 195 10.90 -9.13 13.25
CA LEU A 195 12.00 -8.17 13.42
C LEU A 195 12.72 -8.45 14.74
N PRO A 196 14.07 -8.47 14.76
CA PRO A 196 14.83 -8.71 15.97
C PRO A 196 14.95 -7.47 16.89
N PHE A 197 14.08 -6.50 16.71
CA PHE A 197 13.99 -5.26 17.50
C PHE A 197 12.57 -4.72 17.52
N ALA A 198 12.26 -3.89 18.51
CA ALA A 198 10.97 -3.23 18.60
C ALA A 198 10.82 -2.19 17.48
N TYR A 199 9.70 -2.26 16.76
CA TYR A 199 9.36 -1.31 15.70
C TYR A 199 8.04 -0.59 16.06
N PRO A 200 7.97 0.74 15.88
CA PRO A 200 6.77 1.49 16.23
C PRO A 200 5.58 1.12 15.32
N ASP A 201 4.39 1.22 15.89
CA ASP A 201 3.15 0.99 15.15
C ASP A 201 3.02 1.99 13.99
N GLU A 202 2.87 1.46 12.81
CA GLU A 202 2.55 2.20 11.60
C GLU A 202 1.16 1.85 11.11
N ARG A 203 0.59 2.73 10.28
CA ARG A 203 -0.75 2.53 9.72
C ARG A 203 -0.77 2.81 8.24
N ILE A 204 -1.65 2.11 7.55
CA ILE A 204 -2.09 2.46 6.20
C ILE A 204 -3.15 3.54 6.33
N TYR A 205 -3.03 4.54 5.49
CA TYR A 205 -3.96 5.65 5.41
C TYR A 205 -4.65 5.69 4.06
N MET A 206 -5.91 6.09 4.10
CA MET A 206 -6.71 6.39 2.93
C MET A 206 -7.02 7.88 2.96
N THR A 207 -6.64 8.62 1.92
CA THR A 207 -6.79 10.07 1.83
C THR A 207 -7.59 10.45 0.58
N TRP A 208 -8.55 11.36 0.73
CA TRP A 208 -9.40 11.85 -0.34
C TRP A 208 -9.74 13.33 -0.14
N LYS A 209 -10.24 14.00 -1.18
CA LYS A 209 -10.71 15.39 -1.09
C LYS A 209 -11.99 15.47 -0.25
N THR A 210 -12.07 16.42 0.67
CA THR A 210 -13.19 16.59 1.62
C THR A 210 -14.55 16.67 0.91
N SER A 211 -14.63 17.34 -0.24
CA SER A 211 -15.87 17.45 -1.03
C SER A 211 -16.40 16.10 -1.53
N ARG A 212 -15.58 15.04 -1.58
CA ARG A 212 -15.95 13.68 -1.99
C ARG A 212 -16.44 12.79 -0.84
N THR A 213 -16.43 13.30 0.40
CA THR A 213 -16.76 12.49 1.59
C THR A 213 -18.14 11.86 1.50
N ASN A 214 -19.13 12.61 0.98
CA ASN A 214 -20.52 12.17 0.86
C ASN A 214 -20.90 11.65 -0.53
N ASP A 215 -19.97 11.64 -1.50
CA ASP A 215 -20.20 11.06 -2.83
C ASP A 215 -20.48 9.56 -2.72
N PRO A 216 -21.66 9.05 -3.18
CA PRO A 216 -22.03 7.65 -2.98
C PRO A 216 -21.05 6.66 -3.62
N GLY A 217 -20.56 6.94 -4.84
CA GLY A 217 -19.57 6.08 -5.52
C GLY A 217 -18.22 6.08 -4.79
N HIS A 218 -17.83 7.23 -4.29
CA HIS A 218 -16.60 7.34 -3.52
C HIS A 218 -16.69 6.62 -2.16
N ARG A 219 -17.86 6.70 -1.47
CA ARG A 219 -18.12 5.94 -0.23
C ARG A 219 -18.06 4.44 -0.47
N TRP A 220 -18.70 3.98 -1.57
CA TRP A 220 -18.66 2.58 -1.96
C TRP A 220 -17.20 2.10 -2.15
N LEU A 221 -16.40 2.81 -2.95
CA LEU A 221 -15.00 2.45 -3.20
C LEU A 221 -14.18 2.39 -1.91
N ARG A 222 -14.33 3.38 -1.01
CA ARG A 222 -13.66 3.38 0.29
C ARG A 222 -14.07 2.17 1.14
N GLY A 223 -15.35 1.81 1.11
CA GLY A 223 -15.86 0.64 1.80
C GLY A 223 -15.22 -0.66 1.30
N GLU A 224 -15.14 -0.86 -0.02
CA GLU A 224 -14.51 -2.05 -0.61
C GLU A 224 -13.01 -2.15 -0.26
N ILE A 225 -12.31 -1.03 -0.25
CA ILE A 225 -10.91 -0.97 0.15
C ILE A 225 -10.73 -1.32 1.64
N ALA A 226 -11.58 -0.79 2.52
CA ALA A 226 -11.55 -1.08 3.95
C ALA A 226 -11.83 -2.58 4.22
N VAL A 227 -12.78 -3.18 3.50
CA VAL A 227 -13.07 -4.62 3.56
C VAL A 227 -11.86 -5.44 3.12
N ALA A 228 -11.22 -5.08 2.00
CA ALA A 228 -10.03 -5.76 1.50
C ALA A 228 -8.90 -5.78 2.53
N LEU A 229 -8.61 -4.63 3.13
CA LEU A 229 -7.56 -4.50 4.14
C LEU A 229 -7.90 -5.22 5.44
N SER A 230 -9.16 -5.19 5.88
CA SER A 230 -9.62 -5.94 7.06
C SER A 230 -9.42 -7.44 6.87
N GLN A 231 -9.79 -7.97 5.70
CA GLN A 231 -9.57 -9.39 5.36
C GLN A 231 -8.08 -9.75 5.30
N ALA A 232 -7.25 -8.86 4.75
CA ALA A 232 -5.80 -9.06 4.70
C ALA A 232 -5.18 -9.06 6.11
N ALA A 233 -5.61 -8.14 6.97
CA ALA A 233 -5.16 -8.07 8.35
C ALA A 233 -5.56 -9.31 9.17
N ALA A 234 -6.77 -9.86 8.96
CA ALA A 234 -7.20 -11.11 9.60
C ALA A 234 -6.28 -12.28 9.18
N ARG A 235 -6.00 -12.42 7.87
CA ARG A 235 -5.09 -13.46 7.35
C ARG A 235 -3.64 -13.28 7.81
N ALA A 236 -3.22 -12.04 8.08
CA ALA A 236 -1.87 -11.77 8.57
C ALA A 236 -1.64 -12.23 10.02
N ARG A 237 -2.69 -12.48 10.78
CA ARG A 237 -2.64 -13.00 12.17
C ARG A 237 -2.64 -14.52 12.25
N GLU A 238 -2.99 -15.22 11.16
CA GLU A 238 -2.92 -16.67 11.13
C GLU A 238 -1.45 -17.13 11.07
N PRO A 239 -1.05 -18.13 11.88
CA PRO A 239 0.31 -18.66 11.82
C PRO A 239 0.59 -19.19 10.41
N ALA A 240 1.81 -19.00 9.91
CA ALA A 240 2.26 -19.60 8.66
C ALA A 240 2.17 -21.13 8.81
N GLN A 241 1.38 -21.79 7.93
CA GLN A 241 1.33 -23.25 7.84
C GLN A 241 2.56 -23.77 7.11
#